data_8f1047af3152f65ec99d136aad5b6907
#
_entry.id   8f1047af3152f65ec99d136aad5b6907
#
_cell.length_a   1.000
_cell.length_b   1.000
_cell.length_c   1.000
_cell.angle_alpha   90.00
_cell.angle_beta   90.00
_cell.angle_gamma   90.00
#
_symmetry.space_group_name_H-M   'P 1'
#
loop_
_entity.id
_entity.type
_entity.pdbx_description
1 polymer ?
#
loop_
_entity_poly.entity_id
_entity_poly.type
_entity_poly.pdbx_seq_one_letter_code
_entity_poly.pdbx_strand_id
1 'polypeptide(L)'
;YNRTGTLRLRATDRKADKRYSTIRAIVSTPISGYKISDATFVKSPIEVVRNTATSTGGVNYTDDLVLFETETSQEAVTVRIEYLDEKQQVIQTKDIDGTFSILPKQLTTLSFELNNPDEPTIQDYTVTITPEEWEEEDITPDAPIRVPDGYTFVSPGENINNVYNKLKSDETVADIKLFLKAGTAYQFTSKTLDNIPKGLSIVGQEPKAGEGLAVLELKSSLSMASENLIEELHFENLVIKVDAQDFFKLKNQKFHVGTISWKNCEINDLQRTMWYQEVDAAQKQIVDRVCIENCRILGLNSGKSGLFGLSTKQDAPIHAFEFRNSTFHANDMTKALITGVSSMKGNLDIVVENCTFVAMKAGMTFFDLNAKNITNGSVTIKNNLFSGEVDADNGTWFSLHKNITVRTFENNYITNGFALKNWGVEEDEKPAETVLPMNELFEDVSNRNFTIKDKSSEVYTQGIGDPYWRK
;
A
#
# COMPACT_ATOMS: atom_id res chain seq x y z
N TYR A 1 20.00 -5.30 -15.17
CA TYR A 1 20.73 -5.42 -16.44
C TYR A 1 22.20 -5.75 -16.19
N ASN A 2 22.60 -7.01 -16.47
CA ASN A 2 23.94 -7.54 -16.22
C ASN A 2 24.98 -7.15 -17.29
N ARG A 3 24.81 -6.00 -17.96
CA ARG A 3 25.64 -5.57 -19.11
C ARG A 3 26.29 -4.21 -18.92
N THR A 4 26.31 -3.71 -17.69
CA THR A 4 26.98 -2.47 -17.34
C THR A 4 28.01 -2.68 -16.26
N GLY A 5 29.06 -1.88 -16.28
CA GLY A 5 30.01 -1.72 -15.21
C GLY A 5 30.20 -0.24 -14.89
N THR A 6 30.94 0.05 -13.86
CA THR A 6 31.16 1.43 -13.38
C THR A 6 32.59 1.84 -13.56
N LEU A 7 32.81 3.07 -14.01
CA LEU A 7 34.12 3.73 -14.06
C LEU A 7 34.17 4.89 -13.06
N ARG A 8 35.18 4.89 -12.21
CA ARG A 8 35.50 5.98 -11.29
C ARG A 8 36.91 6.50 -11.56
N LEU A 9 37.06 7.81 -11.65
CA LEU A 9 38.34 8.46 -11.75
C LEU A 9 38.72 9.04 -10.40
N ARG A 10 39.98 8.78 -9.98
CA ARG A 10 40.50 9.25 -8.70
C ARG A 10 41.83 9.95 -8.96
N ALA A 11 41.87 11.27 -8.81
CA ALA A 11 43.08 12.07 -8.91
C ALA A 11 43.57 12.47 -7.52
N THR A 12 44.81 12.10 -7.16
CA THR A 12 45.42 12.51 -5.90
C THR A 12 46.39 13.65 -6.18
N ASP A 13 46.21 14.76 -5.46
CA ASP A 13 47.05 15.94 -5.56
C ASP A 13 47.93 16.02 -4.30
N ARG A 14 49.27 16.02 -4.51
CA ARG A 14 50.23 16.07 -3.42
C ARG A 14 50.61 17.48 -2.96
N LYS A 15 50.18 18.52 -3.66
CA LYS A 15 50.54 19.91 -3.33
C LYS A 15 49.30 20.81 -3.23
N ALA A 16 49.35 21.73 -2.25
CA ALA A 16 48.30 22.69 -2.01
C ALA A 16 48.24 23.87 -2.99
N ASP A 17 49.29 24.09 -3.77
CA ASP A 17 49.40 25.22 -4.69
C ASP A 17 49.05 24.78 -6.10
N LYS A 18 47.85 25.16 -6.55
CA LYS A 18 47.25 24.70 -7.81
C LYS A 18 47.05 25.89 -8.76
N ARG A 19 47.49 25.75 -10.00
CA ARG A 19 47.11 26.69 -11.07
C ARG A 19 45.78 26.37 -11.74
N TYR A 20 45.14 25.23 -11.40
CA TYR A 20 43.83 24.83 -11.87
C TYR A 20 42.79 24.81 -10.75
N SER A 21 41.55 25.12 -11.09
CA SER A 21 40.41 25.09 -10.16
C SER A 21 39.62 23.82 -10.26
N THR A 22 39.57 23.19 -11.43
CA THR A 22 38.75 22.03 -11.71
C THR A 22 39.49 21.05 -12.61
N ILE A 23 39.30 19.76 -12.37
CA ILE A 23 39.71 18.70 -13.29
C ILE A 23 38.45 18.18 -13.98
N ARG A 24 38.44 18.12 -15.28
CA ARG A 24 37.36 17.58 -16.09
C ARG A 24 37.85 16.32 -16.80
N ALA A 25 37.07 15.25 -16.69
CA ALA A 25 37.33 14.01 -17.39
C ALA A 25 36.38 13.87 -18.58
N ILE A 26 36.96 13.51 -19.72
CA ILE A 26 36.26 13.16 -20.94
C ILE A 26 36.50 11.68 -21.20
N VAL A 27 35.45 10.89 -21.08
CA VAL A 27 35.49 9.44 -21.27
C VAL A 27 34.85 9.11 -22.59
N SER A 28 35.61 8.56 -23.52
CA SER A 28 35.07 8.08 -24.78
C SER A 28 34.85 6.57 -24.72
N THR A 29 33.62 6.14 -24.96
CA THR A 29 33.23 4.73 -25.01
C THR A 29 32.69 4.36 -26.38
N PRO A 30 33.03 3.19 -26.92
CA PRO A 30 32.57 2.77 -28.25
C PRO A 30 31.11 2.30 -28.27
N ILE A 31 30.51 2.10 -27.11
CA ILE A 31 29.16 1.56 -26.97
C ILE A 31 28.21 2.57 -26.36
N SER A 32 27.16 2.95 -27.09
CA SER A 32 26.19 3.94 -26.68
C SER A 32 24.84 3.35 -26.19
N GLY A 33 24.61 2.08 -26.38
CA GLY A 33 23.33 1.49 -26.05
C GLY A 33 23.28 -0.03 -26.19
N TYR A 34 22.14 -0.60 -25.80
CA TYR A 34 21.82 -2.01 -25.91
C TYR A 34 20.41 -2.18 -26.42
N LYS A 35 20.23 -2.93 -27.50
CA LYS A 35 18.92 -3.27 -28.05
C LYS A 35 18.40 -4.53 -27.39
N ILE A 36 17.32 -4.41 -26.67
CA ILE A 36 16.66 -5.53 -25.95
C ILE A 36 16.04 -6.53 -26.93
N SER A 37 15.54 -6.04 -28.07
CA SER A 37 14.82 -6.87 -29.05
C SER A 37 15.64 -7.99 -29.68
N ASP A 38 16.93 -7.73 -29.89
CA ASP A 38 17.86 -8.66 -30.54
C ASP A 38 19.10 -8.98 -29.70
N ALA A 39 19.13 -8.48 -28.46
CA ALA A 39 20.22 -8.66 -27.50
C ALA A 39 21.59 -8.19 -28.03
N THR A 40 21.64 -7.08 -28.80
CA THR A 40 22.85 -6.57 -29.43
C THR A 40 23.25 -5.19 -28.88
N PHE A 41 24.57 -4.92 -28.84
CA PHE A 41 25.07 -3.60 -28.49
C PHE A 41 24.98 -2.61 -29.67
N VAL A 42 24.65 -1.36 -29.32
CA VAL A 42 24.71 -0.27 -30.28
C VAL A 42 26.13 0.28 -30.29
N LYS A 43 26.90 -0.07 -31.32
CA LYS A 43 28.29 0.38 -31.53
C LYS A 43 28.27 1.76 -32.18
N SER A 44 28.29 2.79 -31.37
CA SER A 44 28.39 4.18 -31.77
C SER A 44 29.17 4.92 -30.69
N PRO A 45 30.38 5.42 -30.99
CA PRO A 45 31.18 6.12 -30.00
C PRO A 45 30.43 7.32 -29.40
N ILE A 46 30.51 7.46 -28.11
CA ILE A 46 30.00 8.63 -27.37
C ILE A 46 31.04 9.13 -26.39
N GLU A 47 31.00 10.42 -26.11
CA GLU A 47 31.82 11.04 -25.08
C GLU A 47 30.96 11.43 -23.89
N VAL A 48 31.41 11.07 -22.70
CA VAL A 48 30.78 11.43 -21.43
C VAL A 48 31.73 12.35 -20.68
N VAL A 49 31.26 13.55 -20.38
CA VAL A 49 32.08 14.58 -19.72
C VAL A 49 31.66 14.67 -18.25
N ARG A 50 32.61 14.63 -17.32
CA ARG A 50 32.39 14.80 -15.89
C ARG A 50 33.44 15.71 -15.27
N ASN A 51 33.00 16.62 -14.40
CA ASN A 51 33.89 17.39 -13.55
C ASN A 51 34.16 16.60 -12.26
N THR A 52 35.38 16.74 -11.72
CA THR A 52 35.71 16.15 -10.43
C THR A 52 35.21 17.03 -9.29
N ALA A 53 34.71 16.40 -8.22
CA ALA A 53 34.50 17.06 -6.94
C ALA A 53 35.77 16.93 -6.08
N THR A 54 36.13 17.96 -5.33
CA THR A 54 37.27 17.93 -4.41
C THR A 54 36.82 17.40 -3.05
N SER A 55 37.44 16.33 -2.58
CA SER A 55 37.20 15.83 -1.21
C SER A 55 38.10 16.54 -0.18
N THR A 56 37.74 16.45 1.11
CA THR A 56 38.50 16.93 2.27
C THR A 56 39.79 16.14 2.51
N GLY A 57 40.70 16.10 1.58
CA GLY A 57 41.96 15.34 1.71
C GLY A 57 42.87 15.45 0.48
N GLY A 58 42.51 16.34 -0.43
CA GLY A 58 43.30 16.55 -1.66
C GLY A 58 43.11 15.45 -2.72
N VAL A 59 42.05 14.65 -2.56
CA VAL A 59 41.69 13.64 -3.56
C VAL A 59 40.46 14.13 -4.32
N ASN A 60 40.55 14.17 -5.64
CA ASN A 60 39.46 14.54 -6.53
C ASN A 60 38.86 13.27 -7.14
N TYR A 61 37.55 13.15 -7.09
CA TYR A 61 36.80 12.02 -7.68
C TYR A 61 35.83 12.54 -8.73
N THR A 62 35.62 11.76 -9.77
CA THR A 62 34.38 11.90 -10.55
C THR A 62 33.25 11.17 -9.87
N ASP A 63 32.01 11.56 -10.14
CA ASP A 63 30.89 10.70 -9.93
C ASP A 63 31.05 9.40 -10.71
N ASP A 64 30.43 8.33 -10.21
CA ASP A 64 30.51 7.04 -10.86
C ASP A 64 29.82 7.07 -12.23
N LEU A 65 30.56 6.64 -13.25
CA LEU A 65 30.10 6.58 -14.63
C LEU A 65 29.65 5.17 -14.94
N VAL A 66 28.34 4.97 -15.03
CA VAL A 66 27.79 3.67 -15.49
C VAL A 66 27.89 3.60 -17.00
N LEU A 67 28.69 2.65 -17.48
CA LEU A 67 28.98 2.43 -18.89
C LEU A 67 28.55 1.02 -19.30
N PHE A 68 28.20 0.83 -20.57
CA PHE A 68 28.01 -0.52 -21.11
C PHE A 68 29.32 -1.29 -21.12
N GLU A 69 29.23 -2.61 -20.91
CA GLU A 69 30.42 -3.45 -21.02
C GLU A 69 31.02 -3.33 -22.40
N THR A 70 32.36 -3.34 -22.47
CA THR A 70 33.08 -3.38 -23.70
C THR A 70 33.46 -4.84 -23.96
N GLU A 71 32.91 -5.46 -25.00
CA GLU A 71 33.21 -6.84 -25.36
C GLU A 71 34.66 -6.96 -25.84
N THR A 72 35.49 -7.58 -25.02
CA THR A 72 36.85 -8.00 -25.34
C THR A 72 37.87 -6.89 -25.69
N SER A 73 39.13 -7.22 -25.59
CA SER A 73 40.36 -6.37 -25.71
C SER A 73 40.51 -5.52 -27.00
N GLN A 74 39.51 -5.46 -27.84
CA GLN A 74 39.55 -4.65 -29.09
C GLN A 74 38.68 -3.40 -29.04
N GLU A 75 37.80 -3.26 -28.06
CA GLU A 75 36.92 -2.08 -27.91
C GLU A 75 37.22 -1.43 -26.57
N ALA A 76 38.06 -0.43 -26.57
CA ALA A 76 38.56 0.17 -25.35
C ALA A 76 37.92 1.51 -25.04
N VAL A 77 37.73 1.76 -23.76
CA VAL A 77 37.42 3.08 -23.24
C VAL A 77 38.71 3.91 -23.19
N THR A 78 38.66 5.14 -23.65
CA THR A 78 39.76 6.10 -23.52
C THR A 78 39.36 7.25 -22.61
N VAL A 79 40.32 7.80 -21.88
CA VAL A 79 40.10 8.91 -20.95
C VAL A 79 41.03 10.05 -21.26
N ARG A 80 40.45 11.23 -21.41
CA ARG A 80 41.18 12.50 -21.51
C ARG A 80 40.91 13.32 -20.26
N ILE A 81 41.96 13.85 -19.66
CA ILE A 81 41.88 14.75 -18.52
C ILE A 81 42.20 16.17 -18.98
N GLU A 82 41.34 17.10 -18.61
CA GLU A 82 41.52 18.53 -18.83
C GLU A 82 41.61 19.26 -17.49
N TYR A 83 42.57 20.15 -17.39
CA TYR A 83 42.75 21.04 -16.25
C TYR A 83 42.19 22.41 -16.63
N LEU A 84 41.31 22.94 -15.79
CA LEU A 84 40.60 24.18 -16.05
C LEU A 84 40.96 25.23 -15.00
N ASP A 85 41.07 26.48 -15.43
CA ASP A 85 41.22 27.63 -14.54
C ASP A 85 39.91 28.04 -13.86
N GLU A 86 39.93 29.12 -13.05
CA GLU A 86 38.77 29.66 -12.38
C GLU A 86 37.66 30.13 -13.35
N LYS A 87 38.03 30.41 -14.60
CA LYS A 87 37.10 30.82 -15.66
C LYS A 87 36.61 29.65 -16.50
N GLN A 88 36.91 28.41 -16.06
CA GLN A 88 36.59 27.17 -16.77
C GLN A 88 37.25 27.06 -18.17
N GLN A 89 38.39 27.72 -18.38
CA GLN A 89 39.16 27.58 -19.59
C GLN A 89 40.19 26.46 -19.43
N VAL A 90 40.37 25.66 -20.47
CA VAL A 90 41.33 24.56 -20.46
C VAL A 90 42.74 25.13 -20.47
N ILE A 91 43.49 24.85 -19.41
CA ILE A 91 44.91 25.24 -19.28
C ILE A 91 45.77 24.15 -19.90
N GLN A 92 45.45 22.90 -19.67
CA GLN A 92 46.21 21.75 -20.10
C GLN A 92 45.29 20.54 -20.34
N THR A 93 45.68 19.68 -21.28
CA THR A 93 45.03 18.44 -21.62
C THR A 93 46.02 17.29 -21.54
N LYS A 94 45.58 16.16 -20.97
CA LYS A 94 46.38 14.94 -20.97
C LYS A 94 45.49 13.75 -21.34
N ASP A 95 45.87 13.05 -22.40
CA ASP A 95 45.29 11.75 -22.70
C ASP A 95 45.97 10.69 -21.81
N ILE A 96 45.19 9.81 -21.26
CA ILE A 96 45.69 8.67 -20.50
C ILE A 96 45.99 7.56 -21.49
N ASP A 97 47.31 7.29 -21.62
CA ASP A 97 47.81 6.24 -22.50
C ASP A 97 47.41 4.88 -21.91
N GLY A 98 46.51 4.24 -22.54
CA GLY A 98 46.03 2.91 -22.14
C GLY A 98 44.62 2.68 -22.58
N THR A 99 44.37 1.45 -22.85
CA THR A 99 43.01 0.97 -23.17
C THR A 99 42.57 0.06 -22.06
N PHE A 100 41.40 0.32 -21.51
CA PHE A 100 40.81 -0.56 -20.49
C PHE A 100 39.39 -0.91 -20.85
N SER A 101 39.00 -2.09 -20.44
CA SER A 101 37.67 -2.61 -20.68
C SER A 101 36.78 -2.33 -19.49
N ILE A 102 35.53 -2.04 -19.74
CA ILE A 102 34.47 -2.06 -18.72
C ILE A 102 33.90 -3.46 -18.65
N LEU A 103 33.98 -4.07 -17.51
CA LEU A 103 33.43 -5.40 -17.25
C LEU A 103 32.11 -5.31 -16.53
N PRO A 104 31.15 -6.21 -16.84
CA PRO A 104 29.83 -6.16 -16.21
C PRO A 104 29.95 -6.42 -14.72
N LYS A 105 29.18 -5.71 -13.92
CA LYS A 105 29.15 -5.81 -12.44
C LYS A 105 30.51 -5.58 -11.78
N GLN A 106 31.36 -4.74 -12.36
CA GLN A 106 32.65 -4.40 -11.79
C GLN A 106 32.85 -2.89 -11.74
N LEU A 107 33.47 -2.42 -10.65
CA LEU A 107 33.95 -1.05 -10.51
C LEU A 107 35.40 -0.98 -11.04
N THR A 108 35.61 -0.25 -12.11
CA THR A 108 36.94 0.08 -12.61
C THR A 108 37.33 1.44 -12.04
N THR A 109 38.31 1.47 -11.15
CA THR A 109 38.88 2.72 -10.62
C THR A 109 40.17 3.03 -11.31
N LEU A 110 40.24 4.17 -12.00
CA LEU A 110 41.44 4.72 -12.57
C LEU A 110 42.02 5.76 -11.61
N SER A 111 43.13 5.43 -10.95
CA SER A 111 43.83 6.29 -10.01
C SER A 111 45.09 6.85 -10.60
N PHE A 112 45.31 8.14 -10.46
CA PHE A 112 46.53 8.81 -10.91
C PHE A 112 46.95 9.90 -9.92
N GLU A 113 48.24 10.19 -9.88
CA GLU A 113 48.82 11.22 -9.02
C GLU A 113 49.32 12.41 -9.87
N LEU A 114 49.05 13.60 -9.39
CA LEU A 114 49.48 14.86 -9.98
C LEU A 114 50.77 15.33 -9.29
N ASN A 115 51.88 15.28 -9.99
CA ASN A 115 53.19 15.50 -9.38
C ASN A 115 53.74 16.94 -9.54
N ASN A 116 53.23 17.73 -10.47
CA ASN A 116 53.73 19.09 -10.71
C ASN A 116 52.58 20.09 -10.87
N PRO A 117 52.44 21.11 -10.00
CA PRO A 117 51.43 22.13 -10.14
C PRO A 117 51.64 23.06 -11.33
N ASP A 118 52.88 23.19 -11.82
CA ASP A 118 53.24 24.06 -12.94
C ASP A 118 53.05 23.35 -14.29
N GLU A 119 53.30 22.06 -14.31
CA GLU A 119 53.09 21.17 -15.44
C GLU A 119 52.50 19.85 -14.89
N PRO A 120 51.21 19.77 -14.66
CA PRO A 120 50.62 18.54 -14.13
C PRO A 120 50.85 17.40 -15.13
N THR A 121 51.81 16.54 -14.80
CA THR A 121 52.07 15.32 -15.54
C THR A 121 51.48 14.14 -14.78
N ILE A 122 50.74 13.31 -15.48
CA ILE A 122 50.36 12.00 -14.97
C ILE A 122 51.58 11.10 -15.26
N GLN A 123 52.37 10.83 -14.21
CA GLN A 123 53.56 9.99 -14.36
C GLN A 123 53.18 8.50 -14.30
N ASP A 124 52.31 8.15 -13.41
CA ASP A 124 51.82 6.78 -13.24
C ASP A 124 50.31 6.78 -13.01
N TYR A 125 49.64 5.84 -13.59
CA TYR A 125 48.24 5.55 -13.27
C TYR A 125 48.07 4.07 -12.91
N THR A 126 47.14 3.80 -12.02
CA THR A 126 46.79 2.43 -11.62
C THR A 126 45.36 2.18 -11.99
N VAL A 127 45.13 1.12 -12.71
CA VAL A 127 43.78 0.60 -12.93
C VAL A 127 43.50 -0.48 -11.92
N THR A 128 42.55 -0.23 -11.04
CA THR A 128 42.08 -1.22 -10.06
C THR A 128 40.69 -1.66 -10.47
N ILE A 129 40.52 -2.97 -10.66
CA ILE A 129 39.21 -3.56 -10.92
C ILE A 129 38.79 -4.29 -9.65
N THR A 130 37.74 -3.85 -9.04
CA THR A 130 37.11 -4.53 -7.89
C THR A 130 35.77 -5.06 -8.32
N PRO A 131 35.39 -6.29 -7.89
CA PRO A 131 34.00 -6.69 -7.98
C PRO A 131 33.20 -5.61 -7.25
N GLU A 132 32.23 -4.99 -7.90
CA GLU A 132 31.19 -4.31 -7.15
C GLU A 132 30.47 -5.43 -6.41
N GLU A 133 30.66 -5.49 -5.09
CA GLU A 133 29.62 -6.02 -4.23
C GLU A 133 28.48 -4.99 -4.32
N TRP A 134 27.71 -5.12 -5.40
CA TRP A 134 26.37 -4.64 -5.36
C TRP A 134 25.76 -5.45 -4.22
N GLU A 135 25.54 -4.84 -3.05
CA GLU A 135 24.42 -5.29 -2.28
C GLU A 135 23.32 -5.42 -3.33
N GLU A 136 22.69 -6.58 -3.40
CA GLU A 136 21.52 -6.77 -4.24
C GLU A 136 20.37 -5.92 -3.65
N GLU A 137 20.55 -4.61 -3.56
CA GLU A 137 19.48 -3.73 -3.89
C GLU A 137 19.25 -4.00 -5.36
N ASP A 138 18.26 -4.82 -5.66
CA ASP A 138 17.66 -4.86 -6.97
C ASP A 138 17.30 -3.42 -7.35
N ILE A 139 18.29 -2.66 -7.87
CA ILE A 139 17.97 -1.57 -8.77
C ILE A 139 17.59 -2.26 -10.07
N THR A 140 16.52 -3.06 -10.02
CA THR A 140 15.66 -3.19 -11.15
C THR A 140 15.23 -1.76 -11.45
N PRO A 141 15.63 -1.17 -12.59
CA PRO A 141 14.99 0.06 -13.04
C PRO A 141 13.52 -0.23 -12.88
N ASP A 142 12.78 0.57 -12.11
CA ASP A 142 11.41 0.29 -11.68
C ASP A 142 10.71 -0.38 -12.86
N ALA A 143 10.47 -1.69 -12.75
CA ALA A 143 9.88 -2.43 -13.86
C ALA A 143 8.65 -1.61 -14.22
N PRO A 144 8.49 -1.19 -15.48
CA PRO A 144 7.55 -0.15 -15.83
C PRO A 144 6.24 -0.45 -15.12
N ILE A 145 5.76 0.49 -14.31
CA ILE A 145 4.57 0.30 -13.47
C ILE A 145 3.50 -0.25 -14.39
N ARG A 146 3.15 -1.51 -14.21
CA ARG A 146 2.13 -2.16 -15.03
C ARG A 146 0.77 -1.68 -14.52
N VAL A 147 0.27 -0.64 -15.16
CA VAL A 147 -1.06 -0.13 -14.89
C VAL A 147 -2.08 -1.13 -15.45
N PRO A 148 -3.05 -1.59 -14.66
CA PRO A 148 -4.10 -2.47 -15.16
C PRO A 148 -4.94 -1.80 -16.26
N ASP A 149 -5.48 -2.59 -17.16
CA ASP A 149 -6.30 -2.07 -18.27
C ASP A 149 -7.49 -1.24 -17.75
N GLY A 150 -7.68 -0.08 -18.34
CA GLY A 150 -8.74 0.86 -17.97
C GLY A 150 -8.45 1.74 -16.76
N TYR A 151 -7.31 1.56 -16.07
CA TYR A 151 -6.92 2.43 -14.98
C TYR A 151 -6.06 3.61 -15.46
N THR A 152 -6.23 4.74 -14.79
CA THR A 152 -5.38 5.92 -14.96
C THR A 152 -4.34 5.94 -13.84
N PHE A 153 -3.07 5.90 -14.19
CA PHE A 153 -1.98 6.01 -13.22
C PHE A 153 -1.89 7.42 -12.67
N VAL A 154 -1.87 7.52 -11.34
CA VAL A 154 -1.58 8.77 -10.64
C VAL A 154 -0.12 8.77 -10.23
N SER A 155 0.69 9.62 -10.85
CA SER A 155 2.12 9.68 -10.60
C SER A 155 2.43 10.18 -9.18
N PRO A 156 3.56 9.75 -8.56
CA PRO A 156 4.02 10.33 -7.31
C PRO A 156 4.14 11.86 -7.40
N GLY A 157 3.54 12.56 -6.42
CA GLY A 157 3.49 14.02 -6.41
C GLY A 157 2.39 14.65 -7.28
N GLU A 158 1.71 13.88 -8.11
CA GLU A 158 0.53 14.34 -8.84
C GLU A 158 -0.68 14.47 -7.90
N ASN A 159 -1.49 15.51 -8.13
CA ASN A 159 -2.69 15.70 -7.33
C ASN A 159 -3.81 14.76 -7.80
N ILE A 160 -4.08 13.72 -7.00
CA ILE A 160 -5.12 12.72 -7.27
C ILE A 160 -6.50 13.36 -7.54
N ASN A 161 -6.81 14.51 -6.90
CA ASN A 161 -8.10 15.18 -7.10
C ASN A 161 -8.22 15.79 -8.51
N ASN A 162 -7.10 16.25 -9.08
CA ASN A 162 -7.09 16.77 -10.44
C ASN A 162 -7.36 15.64 -11.44
N VAL A 163 -6.73 14.47 -11.24
CA VAL A 163 -6.96 13.29 -12.09
C VAL A 163 -8.40 12.82 -11.94
N TYR A 164 -8.91 12.67 -10.71
CA TYR A 164 -10.29 12.31 -10.42
C TYR A 164 -11.29 13.26 -11.09
N ASN A 165 -11.12 14.57 -10.90
CA ASN A 165 -12.04 15.57 -11.47
C ASN A 165 -12.01 15.60 -12.99
N LYS A 166 -10.84 15.39 -13.60
CA LYS A 166 -10.69 15.28 -15.06
C LYS A 166 -11.48 14.08 -15.59
N LEU A 167 -11.30 12.90 -14.99
CA LEU A 167 -12.04 11.69 -15.40
C LEU A 167 -13.54 11.84 -15.16
N LYS A 168 -13.94 12.44 -14.03
CA LYS A 168 -15.34 12.70 -13.70
C LYS A 168 -16.03 13.62 -14.69
N SER A 169 -15.32 14.60 -15.24
CA SER A 169 -15.86 15.56 -16.22
C SER A 169 -15.83 15.05 -17.66
N ASP A 170 -15.22 13.92 -17.93
CA ASP A 170 -15.13 13.31 -19.25
C ASP A 170 -16.33 12.38 -19.49
N GLU A 171 -17.26 12.80 -20.32
CA GLU A 171 -18.49 12.04 -20.63
C GLU A 171 -18.22 10.68 -21.30
N THR A 172 -17.00 10.46 -21.82
CA THR A 172 -16.60 9.18 -22.42
C THR A 172 -16.14 8.16 -21.40
N VAL A 173 -15.85 8.59 -20.17
CA VAL A 173 -15.40 7.72 -19.07
C VAL A 173 -16.61 7.06 -18.41
N ALA A 174 -16.74 5.76 -18.58
CA ALA A 174 -17.81 4.99 -17.91
C ALA A 174 -17.53 4.79 -16.42
N ASP A 175 -16.28 4.47 -16.05
CA ASP A 175 -15.85 4.22 -14.68
C ASP A 175 -14.58 5.01 -14.36
N ILE A 176 -14.56 5.65 -13.20
CA ILE A 176 -13.36 6.33 -12.71
C ILE A 176 -12.45 5.27 -12.05
N LYS A 177 -11.32 4.97 -12.69
CA LYS A 177 -10.37 3.97 -12.21
C LYS A 177 -8.99 4.60 -12.02
N LEU A 178 -8.54 4.70 -10.77
CA LEU A 178 -7.27 5.30 -10.37
C LEU A 178 -6.30 4.22 -9.88
N PHE A 179 -5.07 4.24 -10.38
CA PHE A 179 -4.02 3.34 -9.98
C PHE A 179 -2.89 4.11 -9.29
N LEU A 180 -2.56 3.74 -8.06
CA LEU A 180 -1.63 4.44 -7.19
C LEU A 180 -0.33 3.65 -7.01
N LYS A 181 0.83 4.34 -7.03
CA LYS A 181 2.12 3.68 -6.79
C LYS A 181 2.25 3.24 -5.34
N ALA A 182 2.72 2.01 -5.11
CA ALA A 182 3.08 1.50 -3.79
C ALA A 182 4.12 2.42 -3.09
N GLY A 183 4.14 2.44 -1.77
CA GLY A 183 5.04 3.28 -0.98
C GLY A 183 4.80 4.79 -1.09
N THR A 184 3.75 5.24 -1.77
CA THR A 184 3.45 6.67 -2.01
C THR A 184 2.17 7.08 -1.31
N ALA A 185 2.15 8.31 -0.77
CA ALA A 185 0.97 8.89 -0.14
C ALA A 185 0.23 9.85 -1.08
N TYR A 186 -1.09 9.75 -1.13
CA TYR A 186 -1.98 10.55 -1.95
C TYR A 186 -3.09 11.15 -1.09
N GLN A 187 -3.31 12.47 -1.19
CA GLN A 187 -4.32 13.17 -0.43
C GLN A 187 -5.60 13.36 -1.26
N PHE A 188 -6.67 12.67 -0.87
CA PHE A 188 -7.97 12.78 -1.51
C PHE A 188 -8.86 13.74 -0.73
N THR A 189 -9.17 14.88 -1.34
CA THR A 189 -9.95 15.97 -0.72
C THR A 189 -11.39 16.05 -1.22
N SER A 190 -11.73 15.30 -2.27
CA SER A 190 -13.10 15.24 -2.79
C SER A 190 -14.02 14.63 -1.74
N LYS A 191 -14.98 15.43 -1.27
CA LYS A 191 -15.86 15.06 -0.16
C LYS A 191 -17.10 14.30 -0.63
N THR A 192 -17.67 14.72 -1.74
CA THR A 192 -18.90 14.14 -2.25
C THR A 192 -18.62 13.40 -3.55
N LEU A 193 -18.95 12.14 -3.55
CA LEU A 193 -18.94 11.28 -4.73
C LEU A 193 -20.30 11.48 -5.44
N ASP A 194 -20.44 12.63 -6.12
CA ASP A 194 -21.63 13.01 -6.86
C ASP A 194 -21.42 12.82 -8.36
N ASN A 195 -22.46 12.43 -9.05
CA ASN A 195 -22.44 12.25 -10.51
C ASN A 195 -21.26 11.39 -11.01
N ILE A 196 -20.90 10.37 -10.25
CA ILE A 196 -19.99 9.36 -10.75
C ILE A 196 -20.72 8.59 -11.86
N PRO A 197 -20.11 8.37 -13.05
CA PRO A 197 -20.82 7.75 -14.16
C PRO A 197 -21.41 6.39 -13.79
N LYS A 198 -20.57 5.40 -13.47
CA LYS A 198 -21.00 4.08 -13.04
C LYS A 198 -20.28 3.60 -11.78
N GLY A 199 -19.01 4.00 -11.56
CA GLY A 199 -18.25 3.55 -10.42
C GLY A 199 -17.00 4.37 -10.16
N LEU A 200 -16.37 4.02 -9.02
CA LEU A 200 -15.06 4.53 -8.62
C LEU A 200 -14.23 3.36 -8.09
N SER A 201 -13.07 3.13 -8.71
CA SER A 201 -12.06 2.21 -8.20
C SER A 201 -10.77 2.95 -7.89
N ILE A 202 -10.23 2.79 -6.69
CA ILE A 202 -8.92 3.29 -6.29
C ILE A 202 -8.08 2.07 -5.87
N VAL A 203 -7.09 1.74 -6.67
CA VAL A 203 -6.27 0.53 -6.49
C VAL A 203 -4.81 0.90 -6.34
N GLY A 204 -4.19 0.42 -5.29
CA GLY A 204 -2.75 0.52 -5.10
C GLY A 204 -1.99 -0.55 -5.87
N GLN A 205 -0.82 -0.20 -6.35
CA GLN A 205 0.13 -1.17 -6.89
C GLN A 205 0.46 -2.21 -5.80
N GLU A 206 0.56 -3.46 -6.18
CA GLU A 206 1.04 -4.51 -5.29
C GLU A 206 2.49 -4.19 -4.86
N PRO A 207 2.78 -4.14 -3.55
CA PRO A 207 4.09 -3.72 -3.06
C PRO A 207 5.14 -4.80 -3.33
N LYS A 208 6.34 -4.37 -3.68
CA LYS A 208 7.51 -5.25 -3.72
C LYS A 208 7.98 -5.59 -2.30
N ALA A 209 8.89 -6.56 -2.17
CA ALA A 209 9.49 -6.88 -0.87
C ALA A 209 10.14 -5.63 -0.24
N GLY A 210 9.76 -5.32 1.01
CA GLY A 210 10.22 -4.12 1.72
C GLY A 210 9.49 -2.82 1.38
N GLU A 211 8.63 -2.80 0.38
CA GLU A 211 7.80 -1.65 0.02
C GLU A 211 6.45 -1.70 0.76
N GLY A 212 5.94 -0.57 1.19
CA GLY A 212 4.61 -0.47 1.79
C GLY A 212 3.52 -0.33 0.72
N LEU A 213 2.27 -0.59 1.11
CA LEU A 213 1.11 -0.26 0.28
C LEU A 213 1.05 1.23 -0.05
N ALA A 214 0.35 1.59 -1.10
CA ALA A 214 -0.01 2.98 -1.36
C ALA A 214 -0.88 3.54 -0.23
N VAL A 215 -0.64 4.78 0.18
CA VAL A 215 -1.38 5.43 1.26
C VAL A 215 -2.41 6.39 0.67
N LEU A 216 -3.69 6.16 0.94
CA LEU A 216 -4.78 7.06 0.58
C LEU A 216 -5.24 7.83 1.82
N GLU A 217 -4.95 9.12 1.86
CA GLU A 217 -5.38 10.02 2.95
C GLU A 217 -6.69 10.71 2.57
N LEU A 218 -7.79 10.31 3.19
CA LEU A 218 -9.09 10.97 3.05
C LEU A 218 -9.14 12.17 3.99
N LYS A 219 -9.10 13.38 3.45
CA LYS A 219 -9.14 14.62 4.23
C LYS A 219 -10.53 14.99 4.77
N SER A 220 -11.54 14.25 4.38
CA SER A 220 -12.93 14.36 4.84
C SER A 220 -13.61 13.00 4.76
N SER A 221 -14.68 12.81 5.53
CA SER A 221 -15.59 11.69 5.28
C SER A 221 -16.14 11.76 3.86
N LEU A 222 -16.21 10.63 3.19
CA LEU A 222 -16.88 10.54 1.90
C LEU A 222 -18.40 10.60 2.08
N SER A 223 -19.08 11.25 1.15
CA SER A 223 -20.54 11.19 1.00
C SER A 223 -20.89 10.80 -0.43
N MET A 224 -22.10 10.37 -0.66
CA MET A 224 -22.58 9.96 -1.98
C MET A 224 -23.87 10.69 -2.33
N ALA A 225 -23.98 11.10 -3.60
CA ALA A 225 -25.20 11.66 -4.14
C ALA A 225 -25.30 11.26 -5.63
N SER A 226 -26.28 10.45 -5.99
CA SER A 226 -26.48 10.03 -7.38
C SER A 226 -27.93 9.68 -7.66
N GLU A 227 -28.42 10.15 -8.78
CA GLU A 227 -29.74 9.72 -9.32
C GLU A 227 -29.62 8.39 -10.07
N ASN A 228 -28.42 8.06 -10.55
CA ASN A 228 -28.13 6.83 -11.26
C ASN A 228 -27.56 5.79 -10.31
N LEU A 229 -27.66 4.52 -10.71
CA LEU A 229 -26.98 3.41 -10.03
C LEU A 229 -25.46 3.61 -10.15
N ILE A 230 -24.79 3.62 -9.00
CA ILE A 230 -23.34 3.44 -8.90
C ILE A 230 -23.11 1.94 -8.84
N GLU A 231 -22.52 1.35 -9.88
CA GLU A 231 -22.36 -0.11 -9.94
C GLU A 231 -21.38 -0.57 -8.85
N GLU A 232 -20.25 0.14 -8.69
CA GLU A 232 -19.24 -0.23 -7.71
C GLU A 232 -18.46 0.97 -7.14
N LEU A 233 -18.16 0.89 -5.83
CA LEU A 233 -17.11 1.66 -5.15
C LEU A 233 -16.07 0.68 -4.63
N HIS A 234 -14.86 0.71 -5.17
CA HIS A 234 -13.81 -0.27 -4.91
C HIS A 234 -12.52 0.36 -4.41
N PHE A 235 -11.97 -0.21 -3.33
CA PHE A 235 -10.69 0.16 -2.74
C PHE A 235 -9.85 -1.10 -2.59
N GLU A 236 -8.65 -1.13 -3.19
CA GLU A 236 -7.80 -2.33 -3.14
C GLU A 236 -6.31 -1.98 -2.96
N ASN A 237 -5.60 -2.81 -2.19
CA ASN A 237 -4.15 -2.68 -1.95
C ASN A 237 -3.75 -1.30 -1.37
N LEU A 238 -4.44 -0.83 -0.35
CA LEU A 238 -4.27 0.51 0.21
C LEU A 238 -4.11 0.50 1.73
N VAL A 239 -3.25 1.38 2.24
CA VAL A 239 -3.40 1.90 3.60
C VAL A 239 -4.29 3.13 3.53
N ILE A 240 -5.47 3.09 4.17
CA ILE A 240 -6.40 4.20 4.13
C ILE A 240 -6.39 4.93 5.48
N LYS A 241 -6.06 6.21 5.46
CA LYS A 241 -6.12 7.10 6.62
C LYS A 241 -7.29 8.05 6.45
N VAL A 242 -8.09 8.22 7.50
CA VAL A 242 -9.27 9.08 7.47
C VAL A 242 -9.08 10.21 8.47
N ASP A 243 -8.86 11.44 7.98
CA ASP A 243 -8.70 12.64 8.81
C ASP A 243 -10.07 13.17 9.31
N ALA A 244 -11.10 12.34 9.29
CA ALA A 244 -12.45 12.66 9.72
C ALA A 244 -12.98 11.60 10.68
N GLN A 245 -14.17 11.82 11.23
CA GLN A 245 -14.76 10.86 12.18
C GLN A 245 -15.19 9.55 11.51
N ASP A 246 -15.70 9.64 10.28
CA ASP A 246 -16.30 8.52 9.57
C ASP A 246 -15.60 8.30 8.23
N PHE A 247 -15.56 7.08 7.75
CA PHE A 247 -15.16 6.81 6.38
C PHE A 247 -16.25 7.34 5.42
N PHE A 248 -17.49 6.85 5.57
CA PHE A 248 -18.66 7.43 4.91
C PHE A 248 -19.56 8.15 5.92
N LYS A 249 -19.93 9.39 5.59
CA LYS A 249 -20.92 10.19 6.31
C LYS A 249 -22.04 10.60 5.39
N LEU A 250 -23.17 9.92 5.51
CA LEU A 250 -24.28 9.99 4.59
C LEU A 250 -25.46 10.70 5.23
N LYS A 251 -25.78 11.88 4.71
CA LYS A 251 -26.87 12.72 5.18
C LYS A 251 -27.68 13.19 3.97
N ASN A 252 -28.98 13.12 4.07
CA ASN A 252 -29.92 13.76 3.16
C ASN A 252 -29.59 13.70 1.65
N GLN A 253 -28.83 12.70 1.23
CA GLN A 253 -28.55 12.40 -0.16
C GLN A 253 -29.33 11.16 -0.60
N LYS A 254 -29.67 11.12 -1.87
CA LYS A 254 -30.23 9.96 -2.53
C LYS A 254 -29.14 9.24 -3.31
N PHE A 255 -29.08 7.94 -3.19
CA PHE A 255 -28.17 7.10 -3.99
C PHE A 255 -28.61 5.65 -4.00
N HIS A 256 -28.16 4.93 -5.03
CA HIS A 256 -28.18 3.48 -5.06
C HIS A 256 -26.79 3.00 -5.49
N VAL A 257 -26.18 2.14 -4.68
CA VAL A 257 -24.87 1.52 -4.94
C VAL A 257 -25.03 0.03 -5.01
N GLY A 258 -24.52 -0.60 -6.07
CA GLY A 258 -24.53 -2.05 -6.21
C GLY A 258 -23.57 -2.68 -5.22
N THR A 259 -22.28 -2.39 -5.33
CA THR A 259 -21.27 -2.96 -4.41
C THR A 259 -20.34 -1.87 -3.86
N ILE A 260 -20.06 -1.95 -2.57
CA ILE A 260 -18.95 -1.23 -1.94
C ILE A 260 -17.98 -2.27 -1.43
N SER A 261 -16.73 -2.19 -1.87
CA SER A 261 -15.73 -3.21 -1.55
C SER A 261 -14.39 -2.62 -1.08
N TRP A 262 -13.82 -3.26 -0.06
CA TRP A 262 -12.44 -3.08 0.38
C TRP A 262 -11.74 -4.42 0.29
N LYS A 263 -10.60 -4.46 -0.38
CA LYS A 263 -9.82 -5.67 -0.55
C LYS A 263 -8.33 -5.40 -0.31
N ASN A 264 -7.69 -6.27 0.46
CA ASN A 264 -6.28 -6.10 0.83
C ASN A 264 -5.97 -4.71 1.42
N CYS A 265 -6.90 -4.12 2.17
CA CYS A 265 -6.74 -2.78 2.73
C CYS A 265 -6.40 -2.82 4.21
N GLU A 266 -5.67 -1.79 4.64
CA GLU A 266 -5.46 -1.50 6.06
C GLU A 266 -6.08 -0.15 6.40
N ILE A 267 -6.97 -0.12 7.41
CA ILE A 267 -7.65 1.08 7.89
C ILE A 267 -7.36 1.22 9.37
N ASN A 268 -6.60 2.24 9.75
CA ASN A 268 -6.13 2.41 11.11
C ASN A 268 -6.80 3.61 11.81
N ASP A 269 -7.09 3.41 13.10
CA ASP A 269 -7.49 4.46 14.03
C ASP A 269 -8.71 5.27 13.59
N LEU A 270 -9.71 4.57 13.03
CA LEU A 270 -10.97 5.17 12.63
C LEU A 270 -11.67 5.77 13.85
N GLN A 271 -11.91 7.08 13.80
CA GLN A 271 -12.39 7.83 14.98
C GLN A 271 -13.82 7.49 15.39
N ARG A 272 -14.66 7.03 14.45
CA ARG A 272 -16.04 6.64 14.78
C ARG A 272 -16.50 5.39 14.03
N THR A 273 -16.74 5.45 12.70
CA THR A 273 -17.37 4.34 11.99
C THR A 273 -16.98 4.30 10.50
N MET A 274 -17.07 3.10 9.91
CA MET A 274 -16.98 2.96 8.45
C MET A 274 -18.18 3.57 7.74
N TRP A 275 -19.36 3.54 8.38
CA TRP A 275 -20.62 3.92 7.77
C TRP A 275 -21.52 4.64 8.79
N TYR A 276 -21.66 5.94 8.62
CA TYR A 276 -22.60 6.74 9.42
C TYR A 276 -23.70 7.27 8.54
N GLN A 277 -24.92 6.86 8.82
CA GLN A 277 -26.07 7.18 8.01
C GLN A 277 -27.12 7.93 8.84
N GLU A 278 -27.46 9.13 8.39
CA GLU A 278 -28.47 9.97 8.98
C GLU A 278 -29.36 10.53 7.85
N VAL A 279 -30.55 9.96 7.68
CA VAL A 279 -31.40 10.20 6.52
C VAL A 279 -32.75 10.77 6.97
N ASP A 280 -33.18 11.83 6.30
CA ASP A 280 -34.55 12.37 6.42
C ASP A 280 -35.55 11.59 5.56
N ALA A 281 -36.84 11.70 5.89
CA ALA A 281 -37.94 10.88 5.38
C ALA A 281 -38.06 10.78 3.85
N ALA A 282 -37.54 11.76 3.13
CA ALA A 282 -37.73 11.86 1.67
C ALA A 282 -36.63 11.19 0.85
N GLN A 283 -35.54 10.76 1.46
CA GLN A 283 -34.36 10.29 0.75
C GLN A 283 -34.26 8.75 0.75
N LYS A 284 -33.85 8.17 -0.35
CA LYS A 284 -33.56 6.75 -0.46
C LYS A 284 -32.05 6.54 -0.55
N GLN A 285 -31.51 5.68 0.30
CA GLN A 285 -30.11 5.31 0.29
C GLN A 285 -30.02 3.78 0.29
N ILE A 286 -29.67 3.20 -0.84
CA ILE A 286 -29.67 1.75 -1.03
C ILE A 286 -28.26 1.30 -1.32
N VAL A 287 -27.82 0.22 -0.68
CA VAL A 287 -26.61 -0.52 -1.03
C VAL A 287 -26.99 -2.00 -1.16
N ASP A 288 -26.68 -2.59 -2.31
CA ASP A 288 -27.02 -3.99 -2.52
C ASP A 288 -26.03 -4.89 -1.76
N ARG A 289 -24.73 -4.53 -1.73
CA ARG A 289 -23.71 -5.35 -1.09
C ARG A 289 -22.56 -4.51 -0.53
N VAL A 290 -22.07 -4.92 0.64
CA VAL A 290 -20.82 -4.45 1.25
C VAL A 290 -19.88 -5.62 1.41
N CYS A 291 -18.65 -5.51 0.85
CA CYS A 291 -17.61 -6.54 0.92
C CYS A 291 -16.35 -6.01 1.61
N ILE A 292 -15.84 -6.75 2.58
CA ILE A 292 -14.55 -6.52 3.23
C ILE A 292 -13.77 -7.83 3.15
N GLU A 293 -12.69 -7.85 2.36
CA GLU A 293 -11.91 -9.05 2.11
C GLU A 293 -10.42 -8.81 2.32
N ASN A 294 -9.77 -9.69 3.06
CA ASN A 294 -8.33 -9.61 3.38
C ASN A 294 -7.92 -8.25 3.97
N CYS A 295 -8.78 -7.64 4.79
CA CYS A 295 -8.57 -6.32 5.35
C CYS A 295 -8.20 -6.36 6.83
N ARG A 296 -7.45 -5.35 7.25
CA ARG A 296 -7.17 -5.08 8.67
C ARG A 296 -7.75 -3.73 9.04
N ILE A 297 -8.82 -3.75 9.85
CA ILE A 297 -9.48 -2.54 10.36
C ILE A 297 -9.15 -2.47 11.84
N LEU A 298 -8.14 -1.67 12.17
CA LEU A 298 -7.50 -1.66 13.47
C LEU A 298 -7.74 -0.34 14.22
N GLY A 299 -7.97 -0.44 15.51
CA GLY A 299 -8.12 0.74 16.36
C GLY A 299 -9.46 1.45 16.20
N LEU A 300 -10.55 0.69 16.08
CA LEU A 300 -11.90 1.25 16.01
C LEU A 300 -12.30 1.98 17.30
N ASN A 301 -12.71 3.23 17.18
CA ASN A 301 -13.14 4.09 18.29
C ASN A 301 -14.64 4.43 18.20
N SER A 302 -15.47 3.48 17.84
CA SER A 302 -16.85 3.74 17.42
C SER A 302 -17.84 4.11 18.53
N GLY A 303 -17.42 4.23 19.76
CA GLY A 303 -18.16 4.56 21.00
C GLY A 303 -19.71 4.56 21.00
N LYS A 304 -20.34 5.10 19.96
CA LYS A 304 -21.80 5.20 19.89
C LYS A 304 -22.46 4.68 18.60
N SER A 305 -21.68 4.30 17.58
CA SER A 305 -22.24 4.09 16.23
C SER A 305 -22.03 2.69 15.65
N GLY A 306 -21.19 1.83 16.23
CA GLY A 306 -20.81 0.55 15.63
C GLY A 306 -19.93 0.72 14.39
N LEU A 307 -19.59 -0.37 13.72
CA LEU A 307 -18.81 -0.33 12.47
C LEU A 307 -19.68 0.17 11.31
N PHE A 308 -20.92 -0.32 11.22
CA PHE A 308 -21.93 0.14 10.28
C PHE A 308 -23.13 0.69 11.06
N GLY A 309 -23.18 2.03 11.20
CA GLY A 309 -24.26 2.76 11.85
C GLY A 309 -25.34 3.16 10.83
N LEU A 310 -26.33 2.28 10.63
CA LEU A 310 -27.42 2.54 9.71
C LEU A 310 -28.44 3.52 10.31
N SER A 311 -29.19 4.20 9.44
CA SER A 311 -30.26 5.08 9.88
C SER A 311 -31.34 4.32 10.65
N THR A 312 -31.76 4.90 11.78
CA THR A 312 -32.92 4.38 12.54
C THR A 312 -34.23 5.02 12.13
N LYS A 313 -34.18 6.08 11.30
CA LYS A 313 -35.35 6.91 10.98
C LYS A 313 -35.96 6.59 9.62
N GLN A 314 -35.21 5.98 8.72
CA GLN A 314 -35.57 5.85 7.31
C GLN A 314 -35.18 4.52 6.69
N ASP A 315 -35.84 4.26 5.58
CA ASP A 315 -35.59 3.17 4.66
C ASP A 315 -34.26 3.37 3.95
N ALA A 316 -33.23 2.78 4.50
CA ALA A 316 -31.87 2.91 3.99
C ALA A 316 -31.14 1.56 4.09
N PRO A 317 -31.61 0.55 3.35
CA PRO A 317 -31.12 -0.81 3.50
C PRO A 317 -29.73 -0.98 2.91
N ILE A 318 -28.94 -1.81 3.61
CA ILE A 318 -27.85 -2.59 3.02
C ILE A 318 -28.36 -4.03 2.96
N HIS A 319 -28.39 -4.62 1.76
CA HIS A 319 -29.00 -5.93 1.56
C HIS A 319 -28.06 -7.10 1.84
N ALA A 320 -26.76 -6.91 1.68
CA ALA A 320 -25.78 -7.95 2.00
C ALA A 320 -24.50 -7.38 2.63
N PHE A 321 -23.95 -8.12 3.60
CA PHE A 321 -22.63 -7.90 4.18
C PHE A 321 -21.80 -9.16 4.03
N GLU A 322 -20.60 -9.02 3.47
CA GLU A 322 -19.63 -10.08 3.31
C GLU A 322 -18.29 -9.67 3.92
N PHE A 323 -17.91 -10.29 5.01
CA PHE A 323 -16.63 -10.09 5.68
C PHE A 323 -15.83 -11.39 5.58
N ARG A 324 -14.69 -11.35 4.92
CA ARG A 324 -13.86 -12.54 4.68
C ARG A 324 -12.40 -12.27 4.99
N ASN A 325 -11.73 -13.22 5.63
CA ASN A 325 -10.28 -13.20 5.88
C ASN A 325 -9.81 -11.84 6.44
N SER A 326 -10.54 -11.29 7.39
CA SER A 326 -10.32 -9.90 7.83
C SER A 326 -10.25 -9.80 9.34
N THR A 327 -9.52 -8.78 9.81
CA THR A 327 -9.39 -8.49 11.24
C THR A 327 -10.07 -7.18 11.58
N PHE A 328 -10.86 -7.22 12.67
CA PHE A 328 -11.52 -6.07 13.28
C PHE A 328 -11.03 -5.91 14.71
N HIS A 329 -10.29 -4.85 14.99
CA HIS A 329 -9.78 -4.56 16.32
C HIS A 329 -10.39 -3.26 16.86
N ALA A 330 -10.93 -3.33 18.07
CA ALA A 330 -11.58 -2.20 18.73
C ALA A 330 -10.70 -1.63 19.85
N ASN A 331 -10.50 -0.30 19.86
CA ASN A 331 -9.97 0.40 21.03
C ASN A 331 -11.12 0.74 21.99
N ASP A 332 -12.22 1.25 21.45
CA ASP A 332 -13.40 1.68 22.21
C ASP A 332 -14.69 1.53 21.39
N MET A 333 -15.14 0.30 21.19
CA MET A 333 -16.42 0.03 20.53
C MET A 333 -17.39 -0.60 21.51
N THR A 334 -18.47 0.12 21.82
CA THR A 334 -19.50 -0.30 22.78
C THR A 334 -20.85 -0.59 22.11
N LYS A 335 -20.91 -0.53 20.77
CA LYS A 335 -22.12 -0.77 19.98
C LYS A 335 -21.90 -1.96 19.04
N ALA A 336 -22.97 -2.48 18.52
CA ALA A 336 -22.94 -3.55 17.54
C ALA A 336 -22.06 -3.23 16.33
N LEU A 337 -21.46 -4.25 15.72
CA LEU A 337 -20.78 -4.10 14.43
C LEU A 337 -21.74 -3.51 13.39
N ILE A 338 -22.99 -4.00 13.38
CA ILE A 338 -24.08 -3.47 12.57
C ILE A 338 -25.18 -2.98 13.48
N THR A 339 -25.52 -1.68 13.41
CA THR A 339 -26.57 -1.03 14.20
C THR A 339 -27.60 -0.33 13.33
N GLY A 340 -28.75 0.05 13.90
CA GLY A 340 -29.76 0.82 13.17
C GLY A 340 -30.63 -0.01 12.25
N VAL A 341 -30.80 -1.25 12.56
CA VAL A 341 -31.47 -2.28 11.76
C VAL A 341 -32.92 -1.97 11.43
N SER A 342 -33.58 -1.05 12.16
CA SER A 342 -34.97 -0.66 11.89
C SER A 342 -35.20 -0.09 10.48
N SER A 343 -34.16 0.36 9.81
CA SER A 343 -34.23 0.81 8.42
C SER A 343 -34.04 -0.31 7.39
N MET A 344 -33.58 -1.49 7.80
CA MET A 344 -33.42 -2.62 6.88
C MET A 344 -34.76 -3.17 6.44
N LYS A 345 -34.89 -3.42 5.15
CA LYS A 345 -36.05 -4.01 4.52
C LYS A 345 -35.69 -5.04 3.49
N GLY A 346 -36.62 -5.99 3.27
CA GLY A 346 -36.47 -6.99 2.22
C GLY A 346 -35.49 -8.08 2.61
N ASN A 347 -34.65 -8.53 1.71
CA ASN A 347 -33.66 -9.56 1.95
C ASN A 347 -32.45 -8.99 2.70
N LEU A 348 -31.90 -9.79 3.61
CA LEU A 348 -30.67 -9.49 4.30
C LEU A 348 -29.77 -10.74 4.35
N ASP A 349 -28.63 -10.67 3.68
CA ASP A 349 -27.66 -11.75 3.66
C ASP A 349 -26.37 -11.34 4.39
N ILE A 350 -25.94 -12.16 5.33
CA ILE A 350 -24.72 -11.93 6.13
C ILE A 350 -23.78 -13.11 5.93
N VAL A 351 -22.55 -12.82 5.54
CA VAL A 351 -21.47 -13.79 5.47
C VAL A 351 -20.29 -13.26 6.25
N VAL A 352 -19.82 -14.01 7.25
CA VAL A 352 -18.61 -13.69 8.00
C VAL A 352 -17.78 -14.97 8.07
N GLU A 353 -16.65 -14.98 7.37
CA GLU A 353 -15.83 -16.18 7.26
C GLU A 353 -14.35 -15.86 7.47
N ASN A 354 -13.69 -16.68 8.27
CA ASN A 354 -12.25 -16.56 8.57
C ASN A 354 -11.89 -15.16 9.11
N CYS A 355 -12.73 -14.56 9.94
CA CYS A 355 -12.47 -13.24 10.50
C CYS A 355 -12.00 -13.33 11.95
N THR A 356 -11.15 -12.37 12.35
CA THR A 356 -10.71 -12.22 13.73
C THR A 356 -11.25 -10.91 14.29
N PHE A 357 -11.99 -10.99 15.40
CA PHE A 357 -12.52 -9.85 16.14
C PHE A 357 -11.76 -9.73 17.45
N VAL A 358 -11.02 -8.62 17.66
CA VAL A 358 -10.10 -8.47 18.78
C VAL A 358 -10.47 -7.29 19.66
N ALA A 359 -10.28 -7.47 20.96
CA ALA A 359 -10.50 -6.46 22.01
C ALA A 359 -11.93 -5.91 22.04
N MET A 360 -12.92 -6.75 21.75
CA MET A 360 -14.34 -6.40 21.87
C MET A 360 -14.72 -6.17 23.31
N LYS A 361 -15.51 -5.10 23.57
CA LYS A 361 -15.83 -4.66 24.93
C LYS A 361 -17.16 -5.17 25.44
N ALA A 362 -17.29 -5.10 26.76
CA ALA A 362 -18.51 -5.42 27.50
C ALA A 362 -19.75 -4.67 27.00
N GLY A 363 -20.92 -5.30 27.07
CA GLY A 363 -22.20 -4.72 26.69
C GLY A 363 -22.47 -4.60 25.21
N MET A 364 -21.57 -5.08 24.37
CA MET A 364 -21.70 -5.03 22.92
C MET A 364 -22.68 -6.08 22.40
N THR A 365 -23.54 -5.69 21.46
CA THR A 365 -24.20 -6.62 20.54
C THR A 365 -23.38 -6.67 19.27
N PHE A 366 -22.92 -7.86 18.87
CA PHE A 366 -22.08 -7.96 17.67
C PHE A 366 -22.91 -7.73 16.40
N PHE A 367 -24.00 -8.47 16.25
CA PHE A 367 -24.86 -8.38 15.07
C PHE A 367 -26.32 -8.16 15.51
N ASP A 368 -26.76 -6.90 15.42
CA ASP A 368 -28.16 -6.58 15.68
C ASP A 368 -28.94 -6.59 14.36
N LEU A 369 -29.50 -7.74 14.02
CA LEU A 369 -30.20 -8.04 12.78
C LEU A 369 -31.72 -8.23 12.99
N ASN A 370 -32.27 -7.71 14.08
CA ASN A 370 -33.70 -7.86 14.42
C ASN A 370 -34.55 -6.71 13.89
N ALA A 371 -34.58 -6.56 12.57
CA ALA A 371 -35.34 -5.51 11.89
C ALA A 371 -36.74 -5.99 11.49
N LYS A 372 -37.78 -5.23 11.85
CA LYS A 372 -39.21 -5.60 11.63
C LYS A 372 -39.56 -5.83 10.15
N ASN A 373 -38.83 -5.24 9.23
CA ASN A 373 -39.18 -5.25 7.81
C ASN A 373 -38.31 -6.22 6.99
N ILE A 374 -37.50 -7.05 7.61
CA ILE A 374 -36.80 -8.14 6.93
C ILE A 374 -37.86 -9.18 6.51
N THR A 375 -37.90 -9.44 5.20
CA THR A 375 -38.85 -10.41 4.61
C THR A 375 -38.23 -11.78 4.44
N ASN A 376 -36.93 -11.85 4.22
CA ASN A 376 -36.15 -13.06 4.07
C ASN A 376 -34.69 -12.77 4.42
N GLY A 377 -33.92 -13.79 4.77
CA GLY A 377 -32.49 -13.60 4.99
C GLY A 377 -31.73 -14.87 5.25
N SER A 378 -30.41 -14.75 5.12
CA SER A 378 -29.45 -15.80 5.44
C SER A 378 -28.31 -15.26 6.30
N VAL A 379 -27.77 -16.11 7.17
CA VAL A 379 -26.60 -15.82 8.00
C VAL A 379 -25.64 -17.01 7.92
N THR A 380 -24.41 -16.74 7.48
CA THR A 380 -23.31 -17.71 7.44
C THR A 380 -22.14 -17.16 8.25
N ILE A 381 -21.80 -17.82 9.34
CA ILE A 381 -20.75 -17.44 10.28
C ILE A 381 -19.82 -18.63 10.45
N LYS A 382 -18.64 -18.60 9.82
CA LYS A 382 -17.72 -19.75 9.75
C LYS A 382 -16.28 -19.39 10.06
N ASN A 383 -15.63 -20.27 10.81
CA ASN A 383 -14.18 -20.20 11.09
C ASN A 383 -13.75 -18.86 11.68
N ASN A 384 -14.57 -18.21 12.50
CA ASN A 384 -14.25 -16.91 13.07
C ASN A 384 -13.71 -17.04 14.49
N LEU A 385 -12.84 -16.10 14.87
CA LEU A 385 -12.34 -15.95 16.23
C LEU A 385 -12.84 -14.64 16.83
N PHE A 386 -13.60 -14.76 17.92
CA PHE A 386 -14.06 -13.62 18.72
C PHE A 386 -13.24 -13.54 20.00
N SER A 387 -12.56 -12.41 20.22
CA SER A 387 -11.61 -12.22 21.30
C SER A 387 -11.84 -10.89 22.01
N GLY A 388 -11.76 -10.92 23.32
CA GLY A 388 -11.93 -9.72 24.14
C GLY A 388 -12.46 -10.04 25.53
N GLU A 389 -12.72 -8.99 26.30
CA GLU A 389 -13.34 -9.06 27.61
C GLU A 389 -14.77 -8.54 27.48
N VAL A 390 -15.72 -9.44 27.37
CA VAL A 390 -17.14 -9.11 27.29
C VAL A 390 -17.80 -9.46 28.63
N ASP A 391 -18.58 -8.51 29.14
CA ASP A 391 -19.32 -8.69 30.38
C ASP A 391 -20.52 -9.65 30.15
N ALA A 392 -20.48 -10.78 30.84
CA ALA A 392 -21.52 -11.81 30.77
C ALA A 392 -22.92 -11.25 31.06
N ASP A 393 -23.05 -10.15 31.81
CA ASP A 393 -24.33 -9.58 32.19
C ASP A 393 -24.97 -8.72 31.08
N ASN A 394 -24.21 -8.29 30.06
CA ASN A 394 -24.68 -7.29 29.10
C ASN A 394 -24.46 -7.62 27.61
N GLY A 395 -23.54 -8.50 27.26
CA GLY A 395 -23.21 -8.80 25.87
C GLY A 395 -24.23 -9.66 25.13
N THR A 396 -24.42 -9.44 23.84
CA THR A 396 -25.22 -10.27 22.94
C THR A 396 -24.45 -10.58 21.67
N TRP A 397 -24.42 -11.86 21.24
CA TRP A 397 -23.72 -12.20 19.99
C TRP A 397 -24.60 -11.84 18.79
N PHE A 398 -25.74 -12.48 18.64
CA PHE A 398 -26.69 -12.20 17.57
C PHE A 398 -28.07 -11.81 18.13
N SER A 399 -28.67 -10.83 17.48
CA SER A 399 -30.09 -10.51 17.61
C SER A 399 -30.74 -10.73 16.24
N LEU A 400 -31.33 -11.90 16.02
CA LEU A 400 -31.82 -12.32 14.71
C LEU A 400 -33.34 -12.13 14.59
N HIS A 401 -33.77 -11.58 13.44
CA HIS A 401 -35.18 -11.55 13.09
C HIS A 401 -35.66 -12.95 12.67
N LYS A 402 -36.90 -13.28 13.00
CA LYS A 402 -37.53 -14.61 12.72
C LYS A 402 -37.53 -15.01 11.26
N ASN A 403 -37.48 -14.04 10.33
CA ASN A 403 -37.43 -14.28 8.88
C ASN A 403 -36.01 -14.56 8.34
N ILE A 404 -35.02 -14.54 9.19
CA ILE A 404 -33.68 -15.05 8.87
C ILE A 404 -33.71 -16.55 9.17
N THR A 405 -34.10 -17.32 8.16
CA THR A 405 -34.41 -18.77 8.33
C THR A 405 -33.27 -19.67 7.87
N VAL A 406 -32.38 -19.19 7.01
CA VAL A 406 -31.17 -19.91 6.58
C VAL A 406 -30.04 -19.51 7.49
N ARG A 407 -29.56 -20.45 8.31
CA ARG A 407 -28.51 -20.21 9.31
C ARG A 407 -27.41 -21.24 9.19
N THR A 408 -26.16 -20.79 9.20
CA THR A 408 -25.01 -21.67 9.25
C THR A 408 -23.98 -21.07 10.22
N PHE A 409 -23.70 -21.77 11.30
CA PHE A 409 -22.72 -21.43 12.32
C PHE A 409 -21.78 -22.61 12.47
N GLU A 410 -20.54 -22.50 11.97
CA GLU A 410 -19.59 -23.60 11.93
C GLU A 410 -18.19 -23.14 12.34
N ASN A 411 -17.53 -23.92 13.18
CA ASN A 411 -16.13 -23.71 13.57
C ASN A 411 -15.83 -22.28 14.07
N ASN A 412 -16.71 -21.67 14.81
CA ASN A 412 -16.44 -20.39 15.43
C ASN A 412 -15.87 -20.59 16.82
N TYR A 413 -14.92 -19.74 17.20
CA TYR A 413 -14.27 -19.79 18.49
C TYR A 413 -14.35 -18.47 19.23
N ILE A 414 -14.42 -18.53 20.55
CA ILE A 414 -14.25 -17.42 21.47
C ILE A 414 -12.99 -17.67 22.32
N THR A 415 -12.29 -16.62 22.71
CA THR A 415 -11.19 -16.75 23.67
C THR A 415 -11.71 -17.01 25.07
N ASN A 416 -10.94 -17.75 25.89
CA ASN A 416 -11.29 -17.96 27.29
C ASN A 416 -11.49 -16.61 28.00
N GLY A 417 -12.56 -16.49 28.79
CA GLY A 417 -12.97 -15.25 29.44
C GLY A 417 -13.88 -14.36 28.59
N PHE A 418 -14.20 -14.75 27.37
CA PHE A 418 -15.21 -14.08 26.54
C PHE A 418 -16.60 -14.61 26.91
N ALA A 419 -17.37 -13.85 27.66
CA ALA A 419 -18.66 -14.27 28.14
C ALA A 419 -19.78 -13.33 27.69
N LEU A 420 -20.89 -13.89 27.25
CA LEU A 420 -22.08 -13.17 26.78
C LEU A 420 -23.32 -13.53 27.58
N LYS A 421 -24.17 -12.55 27.86
CA LYS A 421 -25.47 -12.75 28.46
C LYS A 421 -26.42 -13.52 27.56
N ASN A 422 -26.39 -13.22 26.28
CA ASN A 422 -27.30 -13.78 25.29
C ASN A 422 -26.54 -14.13 24.00
N TRP A 423 -26.61 -15.38 23.61
CA TRP A 423 -26.03 -15.85 22.36
C TRP A 423 -26.92 -15.52 21.15
N GLY A 424 -28.24 -15.58 21.33
CA GLY A 424 -29.22 -15.32 20.26
C GLY A 424 -29.24 -16.35 19.15
N VAL A 425 -28.67 -17.51 19.42
CA VAL A 425 -28.56 -18.68 18.54
C VAL A 425 -28.84 -19.95 19.34
N GLU A 426 -29.07 -21.09 18.68
CA GLU A 426 -29.28 -22.38 19.32
C GLU A 426 -27.98 -22.89 19.99
N GLU A 427 -28.11 -23.91 20.85
CA GLU A 427 -26.97 -24.41 21.64
C GLU A 427 -25.84 -24.96 20.77
N ASP A 428 -26.18 -25.66 19.69
CA ASP A 428 -25.27 -26.26 18.73
C ASP A 428 -24.67 -25.24 17.72
N GLU A 429 -25.21 -24.02 17.69
CA GLU A 429 -24.71 -22.90 16.89
C GLU A 429 -23.68 -22.03 17.65
N LYS A 430 -23.52 -22.23 18.96
CA LYS A 430 -22.61 -21.46 19.78
C LYS A 430 -21.13 -21.71 19.40
N PRO A 431 -20.26 -20.71 19.48
CA PRO A 431 -18.83 -20.90 19.27
C PRO A 431 -18.21 -21.78 20.36
N ALA A 432 -17.17 -22.51 20.01
CA ALA A 432 -16.33 -23.21 20.97
C ALA A 432 -15.44 -22.22 21.74
N GLU A 433 -15.08 -22.55 22.98
CA GLU A 433 -14.17 -21.73 23.77
C GLU A 433 -12.74 -22.25 23.67
N THR A 434 -11.77 -21.34 23.42
CA THR A 434 -10.36 -21.70 23.43
C THR A 434 -9.86 -21.92 24.86
N VAL A 435 -8.79 -22.69 25.02
CA VAL A 435 -8.15 -22.90 26.33
C VAL A 435 -7.50 -21.61 26.83
N LEU A 436 -6.97 -20.78 25.92
CA LEU A 436 -6.21 -19.58 26.24
C LEU A 436 -7.04 -18.31 26.16
N PRO A 437 -6.84 -17.36 27.08
CA PRO A 437 -7.38 -16.01 26.98
C PRO A 437 -6.66 -15.22 25.88
N MET A 438 -7.26 -14.09 25.48
CA MET A 438 -6.80 -13.23 24.39
C MET A 438 -5.29 -12.89 24.48
N ASN A 439 -4.84 -12.43 25.65
CA ASN A 439 -3.45 -11.98 25.84
C ASN A 439 -2.41 -13.12 25.83
N GLU A 440 -2.86 -14.36 26.03
CA GLU A 440 -2.01 -15.54 25.95
C GLU A 440 -2.01 -16.16 24.56
N LEU A 441 -3.11 -16.01 23.84
CA LEU A 441 -3.27 -16.54 22.49
C LEU A 441 -2.46 -15.75 21.45
N PHE A 442 -2.47 -14.42 21.55
CA PHE A 442 -1.80 -13.53 20.58
C PHE A 442 -0.44 -13.03 21.07
N GLU A 443 0.50 -12.77 20.14
CA GLU A 443 1.86 -12.30 20.41
C GLU A 443 1.89 -10.99 21.20
N ASP A 444 1.19 -9.95 20.71
CA ASP A 444 1.15 -8.65 21.37
C ASP A 444 -0.10 -7.86 20.98
N VAL A 445 -1.14 -8.01 21.77
CA VAL A 445 -2.42 -7.31 21.56
C VAL A 445 -2.26 -5.79 21.63
N SER A 446 -1.38 -5.31 22.52
CA SER A 446 -1.17 -3.87 22.74
C SER A 446 -0.54 -3.17 21.55
N ASN A 447 0.32 -3.85 20.81
CA ASN A 447 0.93 -3.39 19.57
C ASN A 447 0.23 -3.91 18.31
N ARG A 448 -0.99 -4.46 18.49
CA ARG A 448 -1.82 -4.96 17.37
C ARG A 448 -1.17 -6.09 16.58
N ASN A 449 -0.31 -6.86 17.22
CA ASN A 449 0.24 -8.09 16.67
C ASN A 449 -0.60 -9.29 17.15
N PHE A 450 -1.55 -9.71 16.31
CA PHE A 450 -2.46 -10.80 16.61
C PHE A 450 -1.97 -12.16 16.06
N THR A 451 -0.68 -12.28 15.79
CA THR A 451 -0.08 -13.57 15.43
C THR A 451 -0.33 -14.58 16.55
N ILE A 452 -0.79 -15.76 16.18
CA ILE A 452 -1.09 -16.82 17.13
C ILE A 452 0.23 -17.43 17.62
N LYS A 453 0.49 -17.35 18.94
CA LYS A 453 1.74 -17.83 19.58
C LYS A 453 1.93 -19.33 19.44
N ASP A 454 0.88 -20.08 19.77
CA ASP A 454 0.94 -21.55 19.79
C ASP A 454 0.36 -22.13 18.49
N LYS A 455 1.27 -22.59 17.65
CA LYS A 455 0.92 -23.26 16.38
C LYS A 455 0.31 -24.64 16.56
N SER A 456 0.32 -25.20 17.77
CA SER A 456 -0.39 -26.44 18.11
C SER A 456 -1.82 -26.21 18.62
N SER A 457 -2.19 -24.94 18.85
CA SER A 457 -3.54 -24.58 19.31
C SER A 457 -4.60 -24.98 18.31
N GLU A 458 -5.82 -25.25 18.78
CA GLU A 458 -6.97 -25.58 17.95
C GLU A 458 -7.24 -24.47 16.94
N VAL A 459 -7.17 -23.22 17.34
CA VAL A 459 -7.38 -22.05 16.49
C VAL A 459 -6.42 -22.06 15.30
N TYR A 460 -5.14 -22.36 15.54
CA TYR A 460 -4.13 -22.41 14.48
C TYR A 460 -4.32 -23.62 13.57
N THR A 461 -4.46 -24.83 14.16
CA THR A 461 -4.49 -26.10 13.41
C THR A 461 -5.76 -26.29 12.59
N GLN A 462 -6.88 -25.73 13.03
CA GLN A 462 -8.15 -25.76 12.31
C GLN A 462 -8.35 -24.57 11.36
N GLY A 463 -7.39 -23.63 11.32
CA GLY A 463 -7.44 -22.49 10.42
C GLY A 463 -8.50 -21.45 10.79
N ILE A 464 -8.74 -21.24 12.09
CA ILE A 464 -9.74 -20.29 12.60
C ILE A 464 -9.23 -18.86 12.58
N GLY A 465 -10.12 -17.92 12.28
CA GLY A 465 -9.80 -16.50 12.21
C GLY A 465 -9.08 -16.09 10.93
N ASP A 466 -8.62 -14.85 10.89
CA ASP A 466 -7.93 -14.26 9.74
C ASP A 466 -6.63 -15.00 9.44
N PRO A 467 -6.46 -15.54 8.22
CA PRO A 467 -5.25 -16.25 7.81
C PRO A 467 -3.97 -15.39 7.88
N TYR A 468 -4.09 -14.08 7.84
CA TYR A 468 -2.95 -13.17 7.97
C TYR A 468 -2.11 -13.41 9.24
N TRP A 469 -2.73 -13.84 10.33
CA TRP A 469 -2.08 -14.03 11.64
C TRP A 469 -1.59 -15.45 11.91
N ARG A 470 -1.74 -16.35 10.96
CA ARG A 470 -1.24 -17.73 11.03
C ARG A 470 0.08 -17.87 10.26
N LYS A 471 1.12 -17.21 10.74
CA LYS A 471 2.47 -17.19 10.11
C LYS A 471 3.40 -18.22 10.71
#